data_38ac05a8f83f4db174ccfef1bdb0dc18
#
_entry.id   38ac05a8f83f4db174ccfef1bdb0dc18
#
_cell.length_a   1.000
_cell.length_b   1.000
_cell.length_c   1.000
_cell.angle_alpha   90.00
_cell.angle_beta   90.00
_cell.angle_gamma   90.00
#
_symmetry.space_group_name_H-M   'P 1'
#
loop_
_entity.id
_entity.type
_entity.pdbx_description
1 polymer ?
#
loop_
_entity_poly.entity_id
_entity_poly.type
_entity_poly.pdbx_seq_one_letter_code
_entity_poly.pdbx_strand_id
1 'polypeptide(L)'
;MHRNKASEKIRFLTMAGVIAGLYSALTLVLAPLSFGIVQCRVSEALTILAAYHPAAVAGLTVGCAISNLVGLSMGANTAGALDILLGTFATGMAAWLSYRLRGVRWGGLPVLSTLPPVLLNALIIGTELTVVLGPVNLPTWLMWMGSVGLGQLVACIGGGLLLAATFQKSGLDKRLATNSFTNR
;
A
#
# COMPACT_ATOMS: atom_id res chain seq x y z
N MET A 1 25.65 24.36 -1.47
CA MET A 1 26.14 23.03 -1.04
C MET A 1 25.60 22.00 -2.04
N HIS A 2 26.42 21.58 -3.03
CA HIS A 2 26.02 20.60 -4.05
C HIS A 2 25.85 19.22 -3.39
N ARG A 3 24.63 18.81 -3.14
CA ARG A 3 24.33 17.41 -2.73
C ARG A 3 24.72 16.48 -3.87
N ASN A 4 25.61 15.51 -3.58
CA ASN A 4 26.05 14.55 -4.57
C ASN A 4 24.87 13.66 -4.99
N LYS A 5 24.58 13.59 -6.31
CA LYS A 5 23.49 12.78 -6.90
C LYS A 5 23.55 11.31 -6.42
N ALA A 6 24.74 10.77 -6.17
CA ALA A 6 24.91 9.43 -5.62
C ALA A 6 24.31 9.29 -4.20
N SER A 7 24.51 10.28 -3.34
CA SER A 7 23.93 10.30 -1.98
C SER A 7 22.39 10.33 -1.99
N GLU A 8 21.79 11.07 -2.93
CA GLU A 8 20.33 11.13 -3.07
C GLU A 8 19.75 9.80 -3.52
N LYS A 9 20.42 9.15 -4.49
CA LYS A 9 20.01 7.82 -4.97
C LYS A 9 20.11 6.77 -3.87
N ILE A 10 21.17 6.78 -3.09
CA ILE A 10 21.35 5.88 -1.94
C ILE A 10 20.21 6.07 -0.94
N ARG A 11 19.92 7.30 -0.55
CA ARG A 11 18.83 7.60 0.40
C ARG A 11 17.45 7.15 -0.12
N PHE A 12 17.18 7.38 -1.40
CA PHE A 12 15.96 6.89 -2.04
C PHE A 12 15.84 5.37 -1.96
N LEU A 13 16.89 4.65 -2.32
CA LEU A 13 16.93 3.19 -2.30
C LEU A 13 16.83 2.64 -0.88
N THR A 14 17.54 3.24 0.08
CA THR A 14 17.46 2.84 1.49
C THR A 14 16.05 3.01 2.03
N MET A 15 15.40 4.15 1.76
CA MET A 15 14.03 4.39 2.21
C MET A 15 13.05 3.43 1.55
N ALA A 16 13.17 3.18 0.24
CA ALA A 16 12.35 2.21 -0.46
C ALA A 16 12.55 0.79 0.12
N GLY A 17 13.79 0.39 0.40
CA GLY A 17 14.10 -0.91 1.01
C GLY A 17 13.51 -1.08 2.42
N VAL A 18 13.60 -0.04 3.26
CA VAL A 18 12.99 -0.07 4.61
C VAL A 18 11.47 -0.19 4.52
N ILE A 19 10.83 0.57 3.63
CA ILE A 19 9.38 0.50 3.45
C ILE A 19 8.97 -0.88 2.90
N ALA A 20 9.72 -1.43 1.94
CA ALA A 20 9.47 -2.76 1.41
C ALA A 20 9.57 -3.84 2.50
N GLY A 21 10.60 -3.78 3.32
CA GLY A 21 10.79 -4.70 4.45
C GLY A 21 9.66 -4.61 5.48
N LEU A 22 9.26 -3.39 5.87
CA LEU A 22 8.14 -3.18 6.79
C LEU A 22 6.81 -3.68 6.22
N TYR A 23 6.53 -3.39 4.95
CA TYR A 23 5.32 -3.86 4.28
C TYR A 23 5.27 -5.40 4.25
N SER A 24 6.36 -6.02 3.79
CA SER A 24 6.44 -7.49 3.72
C SER A 24 6.33 -8.13 5.10
N ALA A 25 7.03 -7.60 6.11
CA ALA A 25 6.97 -8.13 7.46
C ALA A 25 5.56 -8.06 8.03
N LEU A 26 4.87 -6.91 7.92
CA LEU A 26 3.50 -6.75 8.39
C LEU A 26 2.53 -7.69 7.66
N THR A 27 2.67 -7.82 6.34
CA THR A 27 1.81 -8.70 5.55
C THR A 27 1.98 -10.17 5.96
N LEU A 28 3.22 -10.62 6.15
CA LEU A 28 3.53 -12.02 6.44
C LEU A 28 3.26 -12.40 7.91
N VAL A 29 3.55 -11.51 8.86
CA VAL A 29 3.20 -11.74 10.28
C VAL A 29 1.70 -11.84 10.46
N LEU A 30 0.93 -11.09 9.69
CA LEU A 30 -0.53 -11.10 9.70
C LEU A 30 -1.10 -11.88 8.49
N ALA A 31 -0.40 -12.90 8.01
CA ALA A 31 -0.78 -13.65 6.81
C ALA A 31 -2.23 -14.16 6.81
N PRO A 32 -2.78 -14.73 7.91
CA PRO A 32 -4.18 -15.16 7.93
C PRO A 32 -5.18 -14.03 7.69
N LEU A 33 -4.86 -12.82 8.12
CA LEU A 33 -5.69 -11.63 7.91
C LEU A 33 -5.43 -11.01 6.53
N SER A 34 -4.16 -11.05 6.07
CA SER A 34 -3.75 -10.43 4.81
C SER A 34 -4.20 -11.22 3.57
N PHE A 35 -4.25 -12.57 3.67
CA PHE A 35 -4.57 -13.48 2.58
C PHE A 35 -5.84 -14.30 2.83
N GLY A 36 -6.56 -14.03 3.92
CA GLY A 36 -7.79 -14.74 4.29
C GLY A 36 -9.00 -14.32 3.46
N ILE A 37 -10.15 -14.96 3.75
CA ILE A 37 -11.43 -14.68 3.07
C ILE A 37 -11.87 -13.22 3.25
N VAL A 38 -11.66 -12.64 4.44
CA VAL A 38 -11.81 -11.19 4.65
C VAL A 38 -10.43 -10.57 4.56
N GLN A 39 -10.07 -10.11 3.37
CA GLN A 39 -8.74 -9.54 3.13
C GLN A 39 -8.60 -8.14 3.77
N CYS A 40 -8.07 -8.11 4.98
CA CYS A 40 -7.64 -6.87 5.62
C CYS A 40 -6.11 -6.84 5.67
N ARG A 41 -5.48 -6.29 4.65
CA ARG A 41 -4.02 -6.19 4.56
C ARG A 41 -3.54 -4.96 5.32
N VAL A 42 -3.20 -5.13 6.61
CA VAL A 42 -2.79 -4.04 7.51
C VAL A 42 -1.59 -3.25 6.96
N SER A 43 -0.69 -3.91 6.23
CA SER A 43 0.45 -3.27 5.57
C SER A 43 0.02 -2.18 4.55
N GLU A 44 -1.20 -2.23 4.03
CA GLU A 44 -1.73 -1.17 3.16
C GLU A 44 -1.91 0.18 3.88
N ALA A 45 -1.94 0.21 5.22
CA ALA A 45 -1.84 1.46 5.97
C ALA A 45 -0.57 2.26 5.62
N LEU A 46 0.51 1.58 5.22
CA LEU A 46 1.75 2.21 4.82
C LEU A 46 1.65 2.94 3.47
N THR A 47 0.58 2.74 2.68
CA THR A 47 0.39 3.46 1.41
C THR A 47 0.30 4.97 1.61
N ILE A 48 -0.11 5.41 2.81
CA ILE A 48 -0.09 6.83 3.19
C ILE A 48 1.31 7.46 3.12
N LEU A 49 2.39 6.67 3.24
CA LEU A 49 3.77 7.13 3.13
C LEU A 49 4.07 7.71 1.75
N ALA A 50 3.37 7.25 0.71
CA ALA A 50 3.48 7.78 -0.63
C ALA A 50 3.08 9.27 -0.70
N ALA A 51 2.18 9.73 0.17
CA ALA A 51 1.82 11.15 0.26
C ALA A 51 2.97 12.03 0.82
N TYR A 52 3.97 11.43 1.45
CA TYR A 52 5.10 12.15 2.04
C TYR A 52 6.40 11.98 1.26
N HIS A 53 6.65 10.82 0.64
CA HIS A 53 7.92 10.57 -0.05
C HIS A 53 7.76 9.63 -1.25
N PRO A 54 8.33 9.98 -2.44
CA PRO A 54 8.19 9.17 -3.66
C PRO A 54 8.83 7.78 -3.59
N ALA A 55 9.85 7.58 -2.72
CA ALA A 55 10.45 6.25 -2.51
C ALA A 55 9.45 5.24 -1.95
N ALA A 56 8.36 5.71 -1.30
CA ALA A 56 7.32 4.84 -0.79
C ALA A 56 6.58 4.11 -1.92
N VAL A 57 6.43 4.72 -3.09
CA VAL A 57 5.80 4.05 -4.25
C VAL A 57 6.60 2.80 -4.62
N ALA A 58 7.93 2.95 -4.80
CA ALA A 58 8.80 1.82 -5.11
C ALA A 58 8.84 0.79 -3.97
N GLY A 59 8.97 1.27 -2.71
CA GLY A 59 9.04 0.40 -1.54
C GLY A 59 7.78 -0.45 -1.34
N LEU A 60 6.60 0.14 -1.46
CA LEU A 60 5.32 -0.56 -1.34
C LEU A 60 5.12 -1.58 -2.45
N THR A 61 5.45 -1.21 -3.70
CA THR A 61 5.36 -2.12 -4.85
C THR A 61 6.26 -3.34 -4.66
N VAL A 62 7.53 -3.13 -4.32
CA VAL A 62 8.48 -4.22 -4.07
C VAL A 62 8.08 -5.04 -2.84
N GLY A 63 7.65 -4.39 -1.77
CA GLY A 63 7.18 -5.06 -0.57
C GLY A 63 5.97 -5.96 -0.82
N CYS A 64 5.01 -5.48 -1.63
CA CYS A 64 3.85 -6.28 -2.04
C CYS A 64 4.28 -7.49 -2.89
N ALA A 65 5.17 -7.31 -3.85
CA ALA A 65 5.69 -8.40 -4.67
C ALA A 65 6.37 -9.49 -3.82
N ILE A 66 7.24 -9.08 -2.88
CA ILE A 66 7.94 -9.99 -1.97
C ILE A 66 6.94 -10.73 -1.09
N SER A 67 6.00 -10.01 -0.45
CA SER A 67 5.04 -10.66 0.47
C SER A 67 4.10 -11.62 -0.26
N ASN A 68 3.65 -11.31 -1.47
CA ASN A 68 2.82 -12.19 -2.26
C ASN A 68 3.58 -13.45 -2.71
N LEU A 69 4.85 -13.28 -3.13
CA LEU A 69 5.72 -14.41 -3.50
C LEU A 69 6.00 -15.34 -2.30
N VAL A 70 6.36 -14.76 -1.16
CA VAL A 70 6.62 -15.52 0.06
C VAL A 70 5.32 -16.14 0.59
N GLY A 71 4.20 -15.40 0.60
CA GLY A 71 2.89 -15.90 0.98
C GLY A 71 2.43 -17.08 0.13
N LEU A 72 2.71 -17.05 -1.18
CA LEU A 72 2.47 -18.18 -2.08
C LEU A 72 3.33 -19.40 -1.71
N SER A 73 4.63 -19.20 -1.48
CA SER A 73 5.55 -20.28 -1.10
C SER A 73 5.21 -20.93 0.26
N MET A 74 4.58 -20.17 1.16
CA MET A 74 4.08 -20.65 2.45
C MET A 74 2.69 -21.30 2.37
N GLY A 75 2.05 -21.29 1.20
CA GLY A 75 0.66 -21.74 1.02
C GLY A 75 -0.38 -20.86 1.71
N ALA A 76 -0.02 -19.66 2.13
CA ALA A 76 -0.91 -18.71 2.81
C ALA A 76 -1.74 -17.87 1.84
N ASN A 77 -1.23 -17.63 0.62
CA ASN A 77 -1.90 -16.78 -0.37
C ASN A 77 -3.01 -17.56 -1.11
N THR A 78 -4.26 -17.26 -0.78
CA THR A 78 -5.45 -17.93 -1.34
C THR A 78 -5.71 -17.58 -2.81
N ALA A 79 -5.28 -16.41 -3.27
CA ALA A 79 -5.41 -15.98 -4.68
C ALA A 79 -4.33 -16.62 -5.59
N GLY A 80 -3.29 -17.22 -4.99
CA GLY A 80 -2.27 -17.94 -5.72
C GLY A 80 -1.26 -17.05 -6.45
N ALA A 81 -0.73 -17.54 -7.57
CA ALA A 81 0.32 -16.86 -8.32
C ALA A 81 -0.17 -15.55 -9.00
N LEU A 82 -1.47 -15.42 -9.27
CA LEU A 82 -2.03 -14.22 -9.88
C LEU A 82 -1.87 -12.99 -8.98
N ASP A 83 -1.98 -13.15 -7.66
CA ASP A 83 -1.81 -12.04 -6.71
C ASP A 83 -0.38 -11.46 -6.71
N ILE A 84 0.62 -12.23 -7.17
CA ILE A 84 1.97 -11.67 -7.35
C ILE A 84 1.93 -10.54 -8.39
N LEU A 85 1.17 -10.70 -9.46
CA LEU A 85 1.06 -9.71 -10.52
C LEU A 85 -0.02 -8.67 -10.21
N LEU A 86 -1.24 -9.12 -9.97
CA LEU A 86 -2.41 -8.23 -9.80
C LEU A 86 -2.33 -7.45 -8.49
N GLY A 87 -1.96 -8.09 -7.38
CA GLY A 87 -1.79 -7.44 -6.08
C GLY A 87 -0.64 -6.44 -6.10
N THR A 88 0.50 -6.80 -6.72
CA THR A 88 1.63 -5.88 -6.87
C THR A 88 1.27 -4.68 -7.76
N PHE A 89 0.57 -4.91 -8.85
CA PHE A 89 0.09 -3.85 -9.73
C PHE A 89 -0.91 -2.93 -9.02
N ALA A 90 -1.88 -3.50 -8.31
CA ALA A 90 -2.88 -2.76 -7.54
C ALA A 90 -2.23 -1.85 -6.50
N THR A 91 -1.34 -2.41 -5.66
CA THR A 91 -0.62 -1.65 -4.61
C THR A 91 0.30 -0.58 -5.23
N GLY A 92 1.02 -0.90 -6.31
CA GLY A 92 1.91 0.06 -6.99
C GLY A 92 1.14 1.23 -7.61
N MET A 93 0.04 0.93 -8.31
CA MET A 93 -0.85 1.95 -8.89
C MET A 93 -1.51 2.80 -7.79
N ALA A 94 -1.98 2.17 -6.72
CA ALA A 94 -2.56 2.85 -5.57
C ALA A 94 -1.56 3.80 -4.92
N ALA A 95 -0.34 3.34 -4.65
CA ALA A 95 0.72 4.17 -4.07
C ALA A 95 1.09 5.34 -4.99
N TRP A 96 1.16 5.12 -6.30
CA TRP A 96 1.43 6.18 -7.27
C TRP A 96 0.31 7.23 -7.29
N LEU A 97 -0.97 6.82 -7.31
CA LEU A 97 -2.10 7.75 -7.22
C LEU A 97 -2.14 8.49 -5.89
N SER A 98 -1.87 7.80 -4.78
CA SER A 98 -1.76 8.41 -3.45
C SER A 98 -0.67 9.50 -3.43
N TYR A 99 0.48 9.24 -4.07
CA TYR A 99 1.53 10.24 -4.25
C TYR A 99 1.06 11.43 -5.11
N ARG A 100 0.30 11.20 -6.17
CA ARG A 100 -0.24 12.28 -7.02
C ARG A 100 -1.27 13.14 -6.28
N LEU A 101 -2.06 12.55 -5.39
CA LEU A 101 -3.10 13.22 -4.62
C LEU A 101 -2.60 13.86 -3.31
N ARG A 102 -1.30 13.79 -3.01
CA ARG A 102 -0.68 14.27 -1.77
C ARG A 102 -0.90 15.75 -1.45
N GLY A 103 -1.19 16.56 -2.47
CA GLY A 103 -1.46 18.00 -2.32
C GLY A 103 -2.82 18.32 -1.71
N VAL A 104 -3.77 17.40 -1.79
CA VAL A 104 -5.11 17.59 -1.24
C VAL A 104 -5.11 17.15 0.22
N ARG A 105 -5.14 18.14 1.12
CA ARG A 105 -5.07 17.91 2.57
C ARG A 105 -6.30 18.48 3.27
N TRP A 106 -6.81 17.71 4.23
CA TRP A 106 -7.92 18.13 5.11
C TRP A 106 -7.43 18.12 6.55
N GLY A 107 -7.45 19.29 7.23
CA GLY A 107 -6.85 19.41 8.56
C GLY A 107 -5.35 19.09 8.62
N GLY A 108 -4.63 19.30 7.50
CA GLY A 108 -3.21 18.94 7.36
C GLY A 108 -2.95 17.47 6.98
N LEU A 109 -3.96 16.60 7.06
CA LEU A 109 -3.85 15.19 6.73
C LEU A 109 -4.15 14.94 5.23
N PRO A 110 -3.41 14.04 4.56
CA PRO A 110 -3.62 13.70 3.16
C PRO A 110 -4.76 12.69 2.98
N VAL A 111 -5.98 13.07 3.36
CA VAL A 111 -7.16 12.17 3.41
C VAL A 111 -7.44 11.56 2.03
N LEU A 112 -7.36 12.37 0.96
CA LEU A 112 -7.64 11.87 -0.38
C LEU A 112 -6.64 10.81 -0.86
N SER A 113 -5.42 10.82 -0.30
CA SER A 113 -4.39 9.81 -0.62
C SER A 113 -4.70 8.43 -0.04
N THR A 114 -5.69 8.28 0.84
CA THR A 114 -6.11 6.97 1.37
C THR A 114 -7.14 6.25 0.48
N LEU A 115 -7.76 6.95 -0.46
CA LEU A 115 -8.83 6.38 -1.30
C LEU A 115 -8.31 5.45 -2.42
N PRO A 116 -7.20 5.76 -3.13
CA PRO A 116 -6.73 4.90 -4.21
C PRO A 116 -6.50 3.44 -3.79
N PRO A 117 -5.82 3.12 -2.67
CA PRO A 117 -5.66 1.73 -2.27
C PRO A 117 -6.98 1.05 -1.94
N VAL A 118 -7.95 1.74 -1.37
CA VAL A 118 -9.28 1.18 -1.10
C VAL A 118 -9.98 0.79 -2.41
N LEU A 119 -10.03 1.72 -3.36
CA LEU A 119 -10.79 1.53 -4.60
C LEU A 119 -10.12 0.52 -5.53
N LEU A 120 -8.79 0.64 -5.72
CA LEU A 120 -8.07 -0.24 -6.64
C LEU A 120 -7.99 -1.66 -6.12
N ASN A 121 -7.71 -1.86 -4.83
CA ASN A 121 -7.70 -3.21 -4.27
C ASN A 121 -9.10 -3.82 -4.28
N ALA A 122 -10.14 -3.09 -3.90
CA ALA A 122 -11.51 -3.61 -3.98
C ALA A 122 -11.84 -4.08 -5.40
N LEU A 123 -11.52 -3.27 -6.41
CA LEU A 123 -11.82 -3.59 -7.81
C LEU A 123 -10.93 -4.73 -8.35
N ILE A 124 -9.62 -4.60 -8.23
CA ILE A 124 -8.67 -5.54 -8.85
C ILE A 124 -8.64 -6.87 -8.09
N ILE A 125 -8.43 -6.83 -6.76
CA ILE A 125 -8.35 -8.04 -5.95
C ILE A 125 -9.73 -8.68 -5.77
N GLY A 126 -10.80 -7.88 -5.64
CA GLY A 126 -12.17 -8.42 -5.61
C GLY A 126 -12.53 -9.17 -6.89
N THR A 127 -12.08 -8.67 -8.05
CA THR A 127 -12.24 -9.37 -9.34
C THR A 127 -11.39 -10.62 -9.40
N GLU A 128 -10.12 -10.55 -8.98
CA GLU A 128 -9.21 -11.69 -8.90
C GLU A 128 -9.81 -12.84 -8.06
N LEU A 129 -10.25 -12.53 -6.85
CA LEU A 129 -10.85 -13.53 -5.96
C LEU A 129 -12.14 -14.13 -6.54
N THR A 130 -12.91 -13.35 -7.26
CA THR A 130 -14.11 -13.88 -7.96
C THR A 130 -13.72 -14.93 -8.99
N VAL A 131 -12.65 -14.68 -9.75
CA VAL A 131 -12.18 -15.60 -10.80
C VAL A 131 -11.54 -16.86 -10.20
N VAL A 132 -10.80 -16.71 -9.09
CA VAL A 132 -10.03 -17.80 -8.49
C VAL A 132 -10.88 -18.69 -7.55
N LEU A 133 -11.78 -18.09 -6.76
CA LEU A 133 -12.43 -18.78 -5.64
C LEU A 133 -13.93 -19.01 -5.81
N GLY A 134 -14.56 -18.42 -6.79
CA GLY A 134 -16.03 -18.47 -6.85
C GLY A 134 -16.63 -18.64 -8.25
N PRO A 135 -17.96 -18.85 -8.32
CA PRO A 135 -18.66 -18.72 -9.58
C PRO A 135 -18.57 -17.27 -10.07
N VAL A 136 -18.19 -17.10 -11.35
CA VAL A 136 -18.05 -15.77 -11.97
C VAL A 136 -19.44 -15.22 -12.27
N ASN A 137 -20.03 -14.55 -11.29
CA ASN A 137 -21.34 -13.88 -11.40
C ASN A 137 -21.33 -12.56 -10.61
N LEU A 138 -22.31 -11.71 -10.88
CA LEU A 138 -22.39 -10.39 -10.25
C LEU A 138 -22.50 -10.43 -8.72
N PRO A 139 -23.33 -11.28 -8.10
CA PRO A 139 -23.39 -11.36 -6.63
C PRO A 139 -22.06 -11.72 -5.98
N THR A 140 -21.36 -12.73 -6.51
CA THR A 140 -20.03 -13.15 -6.00
C THR A 140 -19.00 -12.04 -6.16
N TRP A 141 -19.00 -11.37 -7.29
CA TRP A 141 -18.10 -10.25 -7.55
C TRP A 141 -18.34 -9.08 -6.58
N LEU A 142 -19.58 -8.69 -6.35
CA LEU A 142 -19.93 -7.65 -5.38
C LEU A 142 -19.56 -8.05 -3.95
N MET A 143 -19.71 -9.32 -3.61
CA MET A 143 -19.33 -9.86 -2.31
C MET A 143 -17.81 -9.72 -2.08
N TRP A 144 -16.98 -10.16 -3.05
CA TRP A 144 -15.52 -10.06 -2.91
C TRP A 144 -15.04 -8.61 -2.95
N MET A 145 -15.56 -7.77 -3.83
CA MET A 145 -15.28 -6.34 -3.82
C MET A 145 -15.61 -5.68 -2.49
N GLY A 146 -16.77 -6.00 -1.92
CA GLY A 146 -17.21 -5.48 -0.63
C GLY A 146 -16.28 -5.95 0.51
N SER A 147 -15.93 -7.23 0.53
CA SER A 147 -15.04 -7.81 1.54
C SER A 147 -13.67 -7.14 1.52
N VAL A 148 -13.02 -7.10 0.35
CA VAL A 148 -11.72 -6.45 0.19
C VAL A 148 -11.82 -4.95 0.49
N GLY A 149 -12.85 -4.28 -0.04
CA GLY A 149 -13.07 -2.85 0.18
C GLY A 149 -13.21 -2.48 1.65
N LEU A 150 -13.98 -3.26 2.43
CA LEU A 150 -14.12 -3.06 3.88
C LEU A 150 -12.78 -3.24 4.61
N GLY A 151 -12.03 -4.29 4.30
CA GLY A 151 -10.71 -4.51 4.85
C GLY A 151 -9.75 -3.36 4.55
N GLN A 152 -9.77 -2.86 3.32
CA GLN A 152 -8.96 -1.72 2.88
C GLN A 152 -9.40 -0.40 3.53
N LEU A 153 -10.69 -0.17 3.75
CA LEU A 153 -11.19 1.00 4.50
C LEU A 153 -10.57 1.03 5.91
N VAL A 154 -10.60 -0.10 6.60
CA VAL A 154 -10.02 -0.20 7.96
C VAL A 154 -8.50 0.04 7.91
N ALA A 155 -7.79 -0.62 7.01
CA ALA A 155 -6.33 -0.51 6.92
C ALA A 155 -5.90 0.89 6.45
N CYS A 156 -6.41 1.38 5.33
CA CYS A 156 -5.91 2.60 4.69
C CYS A 156 -6.48 3.88 5.30
N ILE A 157 -7.78 3.92 5.61
CA ILE A 157 -8.37 5.10 6.24
C ILE A 157 -8.10 5.06 7.74
N GLY A 158 -8.45 3.97 8.43
CA GLY A 158 -8.21 3.85 9.86
C GLY A 158 -6.73 3.89 10.20
N GLY A 159 -5.97 2.89 9.78
CA GLY A 159 -4.54 2.77 10.05
C GLY A 159 -3.70 3.85 9.39
N GLY A 160 -3.97 4.17 8.11
CA GLY A 160 -3.22 5.17 7.35
C GLY A 160 -3.36 6.58 7.90
N LEU A 161 -4.58 7.03 8.24
CA LEU A 161 -4.78 8.37 8.83
C LEU A 161 -4.24 8.45 10.26
N LEU A 162 -4.32 7.37 11.03
CA LEU A 162 -3.70 7.32 12.36
C LEU A 162 -2.18 7.48 12.25
N LEU A 163 -1.55 6.81 11.31
CA LEU A 163 -0.12 6.95 11.02
C LEU A 163 0.22 8.38 10.56
N ALA A 164 -0.58 8.96 9.67
CA ALA A 164 -0.41 10.33 9.21
C ALA A 164 -0.55 11.36 10.36
N ALA A 165 -1.53 11.18 11.25
CA ALA A 165 -1.72 12.04 12.42
C ALA A 165 -0.54 11.94 13.38
N THR A 166 0.02 10.75 13.57
CA THR A 166 1.22 10.53 14.38
C THR A 166 2.45 11.24 13.77
N PHE A 167 2.61 11.20 12.45
CA PHE A 167 3.68 11.92 11.76
C PHE A 167 3.53 13.44 11.88
N GLN A 168 2.31 13.94 11.79
CA GLN A 168 2.03 15.36 11.96
C GLN A 168 2.36 15.83 13.38
N LYS A 169 1.96 15.07 14.41
CA LYS A 169 2.25 15.38 15.83
C LYS A 169 3.75 15.33 16.13
N SER A 170 4.49 14.40 15.55
CA SER A 170 5.96 14.26 15.74
C SER A 170 6.81 15.18 14.85
N GLY A 171 6.20 15.91 13.91
CA GLY A 171 6.90 16.75 12.94
C GLY A 171 7.68 15.97 11.87
N LEU A 172 7.49 14.64 11.80
CA LEU A 172 8.11 13.78 10.78
C LEU A 172 7.59 14.09 9.38
N ASP A 173 6.34 14.52 9.26
CA ASP A 173 5.72 14.94 8.00
C ASP A 173 6.54 16.03 7.30
N LYS A 174 6.97 17.06 8.03
CA LYS A 174 7.81 18.16 7.53
C LYS A 174 9.20 17.67 7.13
N ARG A 175 9.83 16.80 7.92
CA ARG A 175 11.15 16.24 7.62
C ARG A 175 11.14 15.35 6.37
N LEU A 176 10.12 14.54 6.19
CA LEU A 176 9.95 13.69 5.01
C LEU A 176 9.67 14.53 3.76
N ALA A 177 8.80 15.53 3.85
CA ALA A 177 8.48 16.44 2.76
C ALA A 177 9.70 17.26 2.31
N THR A 178 10.46 17.86 3.23
CA THR A 178 11.66 18.65 2.91
C THR A 178 12.69 17.82 2.16
N ASN A 179 12.84 16.54 2.50
CA ASN A 179 13.76 15.63 1.83
C ASN A 179 13.30 15.20 0.43
N SER A 180 12.00 15.34 0.10
CA SER A 180 11.45 14.94 -1.19
C SER A 180 11.38 16.07 -2.22
N PHE A 181 11.36 17.35 -1.77
CA PHE A 181 11.12 18.52 -2.64
C PHE A 181 12.35 19.38 -2.91
N THR A 182 13.52 19.02 -2.41
CA THR A 182 14.76 19.78 -2.62
C THR A 182 15.32 19.63 -4.06
N ASN A 183 14.60 18.95 -4.96
CA ASN A 183 14.99 18.68 -6.35
C ASN A 183 13.95 19.23 -7.36
N ARG A 184 13.68 20.54 -7.30
CA ARG A 184 13.16 21.30 -8.45
C ARG A 184 13.98 22.55 -8.69
#